data_5624065e4cf6c1112c64ba2680b9ffcf
#
_entry.id   5624065e4cf6c1112c64ba2680b9ffcf
#
_cell.length_a   1.000
_cell.length_b   1.000
_cell.length_c   1.000
_cell.angle_alpha   90.00
_cell.angle_beta   90.00
_cell.angle_gamma   90.00
#
_symmetry.space_group_name_H-M   'P 1'
#
loop_
_entity.id
_entity.type
_entity.pdbx_description
1 polymer ?
#
loop_
_entity_poly.entity_id
_entity_poly.type
_entity_poly.pdbx_seq_one_letter_code
_entity_poly.pdbx_strand_id
1 'polypeptide(L)'
;GSRLADLFAPWRVTLLAHDPYVEDAKFVHHNVKRVDLETLLNQSDVVTLHCDLNEETTNLISTEALEKMKPTAILVNAARGPCVDLNALVDALLQEKVAGAALDALTEEPPDPQSALLGLEDKVLLSPHMITANHGGGLIPAIPWVEAAVYSALKGEVPKYVVNEDVLPKWIERFGGKSLL
;
A
#
# COMPACT_ATOMS: atom_id res chain seq x y z
N GLY A 1 -0.92 0.61 7.41
CA GLY A 1 -1.87 1.55 8.03
C GLY A 1 -1.82 1.52 9.55
N SER A 2 -2.09 0.38 10.20
CA SER A 2 -2.19 0.28 11.67
C SER A 2 -0.95 0.80 12.40
N ARG A 3 0.25 0.40 11.95
CA ARG A 3 1.49 0.89 12.56
C ARG A 3 1.69 2.40 12.42
N LEU A 4 1.27 2.96 11.29
CA LEU A 4 1.31 4.41 11.10
C LEU A 4 0.35 5.12 12.08
N ALA A 5 -0.86 4.58 12.25
CA ALA A 5 -1.82 5.10 13.22
C ALA A 5 -1.24 5.13 14.64
N ASP A 6 -0.56 4.05 15.08
CA ASP A 6 0.11 3.99 16.38
C ASP A 6 1.20 5.05 16.51
N LEU A 7 1.97 5.30 15.45
CA LEU A 7 3.04 6.31 15.45
C LEU A 7 2.48 7.74 15.53
N PHE A 8 1.29 7.98 14.98
CA PHE A 8 0.62 9.28 15.07
C PHE A 8 -0.23 9.45 16.34
N ALA A 9 -0.46 8.39 17.13
CA ALA A 9 -1.29 8.48 18.33
C ALA A 9 -0.89 9.59 19.32
N PRO A 10 0.41 9.89 19.54
CA PRO A 10 0.81 10.99 20.44
C PRO A 10 0.67 12.38 19.80
N TRP A 11 0.36 12.47 18.51
CA TRP A 11 0.23 13.74 17.80
C TRP A 11 -1.21 14.25 17.89
N ARG A 12 -1.39 15.56 17.86
CA ARG A 12 -2.73 16.18 17.86
C ARG A 12 -3.30 16.22 16.43
N VAL A 13 -3.50 15.05 15.84
CA VAL A 13 -4.04 14.89 14.49
C VAL A 13 -5.31 14.05 14.54
N THR A 14 -6.23 14.29 13.62
CA THR A 14 -7.39 13.44 13.40
C THR A 14 -7.02 12.36 12.38
N LEU A 15 -7.12 11.09 12.77
CA LEU A 15 -6.86 9.96 11.90
C LEU A 15 -8.19 9.45 11.32
N LEU A 16 -8.30 9.48 10.00
CA LEU A 16 -9.37 8.86 9.23
C LEU A 16 -8.83 7.66 8.50
N ALA A 17 -9.60 6.59 8.37
CA ALA A 17 -9.25 5.49 7.49
C ALA A 17 -10.46 4.91 6.78
N HIS A 18 -10.21 4.47 5.56
CA HIS A 18 -11.12 3.68 4.74
C HIS A 18 -10.50 2.30 4.51
N ASP A 19 -11.19 1.27 4.95
CA ASP A 19 -10.90 -0.12 4.67
C ASP A 19 -12.22 -0.91 4.74
N PRO A 20 -12.71 -1.45 3.60
CA PRO A 20 -13.99 -2.15 3.57
C PRO A 20 -13.96 -3.52 4.25
N TYR A 21 -12.76 -4.10 4.44
CA TYR A 21 -12.57 -5.49 4.89
C TYR A 21 -12.19 -5.62 6.35
N VAL A 22 -11.69 -4.54 6.95
CA VAL A 22 -11.23 -4.55 8.34
C VAL A 22 -12.41 -4.32 9.29
N GLU A 23 -12.47 -5.10 10.37
CA GLU A 23 -13.49 -4.98 11.42
C GLU A 23 -13.37 -3.67 12.19
N ASP A 24 -14.50 -3.11 12.62
CA ASP A 24 -14.58 -1.84 13.37
C ASP A 24 -13.72 -1.84 14.64
N ALA A 25 -13.59 -2.98 15.29
CA ALA A 25 -12.76 -3.14 16.50
C ALA A 25 -11.30 -2.71 16.27
N LYS A 26 -10.74 -2.92 15.07
CA LYS A 26 -9.37 -2.48 14.73
C LYS A 26 -9.26 -0.96 14.64
N PHE A 27 -10.25 -0.30 14.05
CA PHE A 27 -10.27 1.17 13.99
C PHE A 27 -10.33 1.77 15.41
N VAL A 28 -11.19 1.22 16.26
CA VAL A 28 -11.29 1.64 17.66
C VAL A 28 -9.98 1.41 18.41
N HIS A 29 -9.34 0.24 18.23
CA HIS A 29 -8.08 -0.10 18.88
C HIS A 29 -6.97 0.91 18.60
N HIS A 30 -6.89 1.39 17.35
CA HIS A 30 -5.88 2.35 16.92
C HIS A 30 -6.32 3.82 17.03
N ASN A 31 -7.50 4.08 17.63
CA ASN A 31 -8.10 5.42 17.74
C ASN A 31 -8.22 6.13 16.38
N VAL A 32 -8.67 5.39 15.38
CA VAL A 32 -8.88 5.86 14.00
C VAL A 32 -10.38 5.91 13.72
N LYS A 33 -10.86 6.98 13.13
CA LYS A 33 -12.24 7.08 12.68
C LYS A 33 -12.41 6.39 11.32
N ARG A 34 -13.24 5.34 11.27
CA ARG A 34 -13.64 4.71 10.02
C ARG A 34 -14.58 5.62 9.25
N VAL A 35 -14.29 5.83 7.96
CA VAL A 35 -15.09 6.64 7.04
C VAL A 35 -15.16 5.97 5.66
N ASP A 36 -16.07 6.40 4.80
CA ASP A 36 -16.03 6.06 3.39
C ASP A 36 -14.88 6.78 2.67
N LEU A 37 -14.54 6.31 1.46
CA LEU A 37 -13.42 6.86 0.68
C LEU A 37 -13.64 8.34 0.35
N GLU A 38 -14.86 8.72 -0.01
CA GLU A 38 -15.16 10.10 -0.37
C GLU A 38 -14.97 11.06 0.81
N THR A 39 -15.45 10.68 1.99
CA THR A 39 -15.22 11.43 3.22
C THR A 39 -13.73 11.55 3.55
N LEU A 40 -12.97 10.46 3.38
CA LEU A 40 -11.52 10.46 3.59
C LEU A 40 -10.84 11.47 2.66
N LEU A 41 -11.11 11.41 1.35
CA LEU A 41 -10.50 12.29 0.36
C LEU A 41 -10.85 13.76 0.62
N ASN A 42 -12.12 14.07 0.90
CA ASN A 42 -12.57 15.43 1.12
C ASN A 42 -12.03 16.07 2.41
N GLN A 43 -11.77 15.29 3.45
CA GLN A 43 -11.43 15.82 4.76
C GLN A 43 -9.93 15.75 5.09
N SER A 44 -9.16 14.94 4.37
CA SER A 44 -7.76 14.74 4.70
C SER A 44 -6.86 15.86 4.15
N ASP A 45 -5.85 16.23 4.95
CA ASP A 45 -4.75 17.09 4.53
C ASP A 45 -3.58 16.26 3.98
N VAL A 46 -3.49 14.99 4.41
CA VAL A 46 -2.55 14.01 3.87
C VAL A 46 -3.32 12.71 3.64
N VAL A 47 -3.27 12.19 2.42
CA VAL A 47 -3.81 10.88 2.06
C VAL A 47 -2.64 9.92 1.84
N THR A 48 -2.63 8.80 2.55
CA THR A 48 -1.55 7.79 2.42
C THR A 48 -2.12 6.41 2.14
N LEU A 49 -1.55 5.72 1.14
CA LEU A 49 -2.00 4.42 0.70
C LEU A 49 -1.25 3.29 1.41
N HIS A 50 -2.00 2.29 1.88
CA HIS A 50 -1.50 1.10 2.57
C HIS A 50 -2.22 -0.18 2.14
N CYS A 51 -2.91 -0.14 1.00
CA CYS A 51 -3.65 -1.27 0.44
C CYS A 51 -2.74 -2.16 -0.40
N ASP A 52 -3.14 -3.42 -0.56
CA ASP A 52 -2.58 -4.31 -1.56
C ASP A 52 -3.08 -3.93 -2.95
N LEU A 53 -2.32 -4.29 -4.00
CA LEU A 53 -2.75 -4.11 -5.37
C LEU A 53 -3.63 -5.28 -5.81
N ASN A 54 -4.84 -4.97 -6.21
CA ASN A 54 -5.81 -5.89 -6.81
C ASN A 54 -6.74 -5.13 -7.78
N GLU A 55 -7.77 -5.77 -8.30
CA GLU A 55 -8.70 -5.13 -9.24
C GLU A 55 -9.43 -3.94 -8.64
N GLU A 56 -9.79 -3.99 -7.35
CA GLU A 56 -10.51 -2.91 -6.66
C GLU A 56 -9.61 -1.71 -6.31
N THR A 57 -8.31 -1.95 -6.13
CA THR A 57 -7.35 -0.92 -5.74
C THR A 57 -6.54 -0.38 -6.92
N THR A 58 -6.65 -0.99 -8.10
CA THR A 58 -6.07 -0.45 -9.33
C THR A 58 -6.75 0.87 -9.68
N ASN A 59 -5.95 1.94 -9.83
CA ASN A 59 -6.43 3.30 -10.04
C ASN A 59 -7.42 3.78 -8.95
N LEU A 60 -7.26 3.29 -7.71
CA LEU A 60 -8.06 3.75 -6.57
C LEU A 60 -8.02 5.28 -6.44
N ILE A 61 -6.86 5.86 -6.69
CA ILE A 61 -6.67 7.30 -6.81
C ILE A 61 -6.72 7.66 -8.31
N SER A 62 -7.93 7.76 -8.81
CA SER A 62 -8.30 8.17 -10.18
C SER A 62 -8.42 9.69 -10.30
N THR A 63 -8.77 10.18 -11.49
CA THR A 63 -9.12 11.59 -11.71
C THR A 63 -10.22 12.06 -10.74
N GLU A 64 -11.29 11.27 -10.61
CA GLU A 64 -12.43 11.59 -9.74
C GLU A 64 -12.05 11.60 -8.26
N ALA A 65 -11.13 10.72 -7.86
CA ALA A 65 -10.60 10.70 -6.49
C ALA A 65 -9.74 11.94 -6.20
N LEU A 66 -8.87 12.32 -7.13
CA LEU A 66 -8.03 13.52 -7.03
C LEU A 66 -8.86 14.81 -7.00
N GLU A 67 -9.97 14.88 -7.75
CA GLU A 67 -10.91 16.00 -7.72
C GLU A 67 -11.64 16.18 -6.39
N LYS A 68 -11.74 15.11 -5.59
CA LYS A 68 -12.34 15.16 -4.25
C LYS A 68 -11.34 15.54 -3.17
N MET A 69 -10.05 15.52 -3.44
CA MET A 69 -9.03 15.93 -2.47
C MET A 69 -9.02 17.44 -2.29
N LYS A 70 -8.51 17.88 -1.14
CA LYS A 70 -8.30 19.32 -0.91
C LYS A 70 -7.17 19.82 -1.83
N PRO A 71 -7.26 21.06 -2.35
CA PRO A 71 -6.16 21.65 -3.12
C PRO A 71 -4.84 21.77 -2.34
N THR A 72 -4.92 21.75 -1.00
CA THR A 72 -3.77 21.78 -0.10
C THR A 72 -3.28 20.38 0.31
N ALA A 73 -3.96 19.32 -0.13
CA ALA A 73 -3.65 17.97 0.29
C ALA A 73 -2.39 17.42 -0.39
N ILE A 74 -1.72 16.52 0.32
CA ILE A 74 -0.57 15.75 -0.16
C ILE A 74 -0.97 14.29 -0.27
N LEU A 75 -0.67 13.67 -1.44
CA LEU A 75 -0.82 12.24 -1.64
C LEU A 75 0.50 11.52 -1.33
N VAL A 76 0.45 10.43 -0.56
CA VAL A 76 1.61 9.57 -0.27
C VAL A 76 1.33 8.16 -0.75
N ASN A 77 2.13 7.66 -1.69
CA ASN A 77 2.06 6.27 -2.14
C ASN A 77 3.35 5.51 -1.87
N ALA A 78 3.35 4.73 -0.80
CA ALA A 78 4.37 3.75 -0.46
C ALA A 78 3.81 2.31 -0.49
N ALA A 79 2.68 2.12 -1.17
CA ALA A 79 2.03 0.83 -1.34
C ALA A 79 2.44 0.21 -2.68
N ARG A 80 1.69 0.46 -3.75
CA ARG A 80 1.99 0.00 -5.12
C ARG A 80 1.67 1.09 -6.13
N GLY A 81 2.51 1.25 -7.14
CA GLY A 81 2.36 2.26 -8.19
C GLY A 81 0.99 2.29 -8.83
N PRO A 82 0.46 1.14 -9.35
CA PRO A 82 -0.83 1.12 -10.03
C PRO A 82 -2.06 1.42 -9.14
N CYS A 83 -1.90 1.62 -7.82
CA CYS A 83 -3.00 2.15 -7.01
C CYS A 83 -3.34 3.62 -7.33
N VAL A 84 -2.46 4.31 -8.04
CA VAL A 84 -2.62 5.69 -8.48
C VAL A 84 -2.59 5.75 -9.99
N ASP A 85 -3.57 6.39 -10.61
CA ASP A 85 -3.48 6.80 -12.01
C ASP A 85 -2.44 7.91 -12.11
N LEU A 86 -1.26 7.54 -12.61
CA LEU A 86 -0.12 8.46 -12.67
C LEU A 86 -0.37 9.65 -13.60
N ASN A 87 -1.08 9.45 -14.70
CA ASN A 87 -1.41 10.52 -15.63
C ASN A 87 -2.39 11.51 -15.00
N ALA A 88 -3.42 10.98 -14.34
CA ALA A 88 -4.37 11.81 -13.60
C ALA A 88 -3.68 12.61 -12.47
N LEU A 89 -2.71 11.99 -11.78
CA LEU A 89 -1.94 12.68 -10.72
C LEU A 89 -1.09 13.82 -11.30
N VAL A 90 -0.38 13.59 -12.41
CA VAL A 90 0.40 14.63 -13.10
C VAL A 90 -0.49 15.80 -13.49
N ASP A 91 -1.65 15.53 -14.10
CA ASP A 91 -2.61 16.56 -14.49
C ASP A 91 -3.15 17.33 -13.27
N ALA A 92 -3.47 16.63 -12.18
CA ALA A 92 -3.94 17.26 -10.95
C ALA A 92 -2.89 18.17 -10.29
N LEU A 93 -1.61 17.77 -10.33
CA LEU A 93 -0.49 18.57 -9.82
C LEU A 93 -0.24 19.81 -10.69
N LEU A 94 -0.31 19.68 -12.01
CA LEU A 94 -0.16 20.79 -12.95
C LEU A 94 -1.31 21.81 -12.80
N GLN A 95 -2.52 21.32 -12.56
CA GLN A 95 -3.73 22.14 -12.37
C GLN A 95 -3.92 22.62 -10.92
N GLU A 96 -2.98 22.32 -10.01
CA GLU A 96 -3.03 22.72 -8.60
C GLU A 96 -4.27 22.18 -7.87
N LYS A 97 -4.83 21.04 -8.32
CA LYS A 97 -5.94 20.35 -7.65
C LYS A 97 -5.49 19.65 -6.37
N VAL A 98 -4.21 19.29 -6.28
CA VAL A 98 -3.54 18.81 -5.06
C VAL A 98 -2.19 19.52 -4.92
N ALA A 99 -1.73 19.70 -3.68
CA ALA A 99 -0.52 20.47 -3.41
C ALA A 99 0.77 19.71 -3.77
N GLY A 100 0.78 18.38 -3.63
CA GLY A 100 1.98 17.61 -3.88
C GLY A 100 1.76 16.11 -3.73
N ALA A 101 2.80 15.34 -4.07
CA ALA A 101 2.81 13.90 -3.90
C ALA A 101 4.18 13.40 -3.42
N ALA A 102 4.19 12.31 -2.62
CA ALA A 102 5.38 11.54 -2.26
C ALA A 102 5.19 10.10 -2.72
N LEU A 103 6.03 9.63 -3.63
CA LEU A 103 5.87 8.35 -4.30
C LEU A 103 7.14 7.51 -4.13
N ASP A 104 7.01 6.35 -3.44
CA ASP A 104 8.07 5.35 -3.32
C ASP A 104 7.87 4.21 -4.32
N ALA A 105 6.64 4.01 -4.80
CA ALA A 105 6.29 3.01 -5.80
C ALA A 105 5.65 3.67 -7.02
N LEU A 106 6.14 3.34 -8.20
CA LEU A 106 5.63 3.78 -9.49
C LEU A 106 5.09 2.61 -10.30
N THR A 107 4.25 2.89 -11.30
CA THR A 107 3.72 1.86 -12.22
C THR A 107 4.83 1.29 -13.10
N GLU A 108 5.77 2.14 -13.50
CA GLU A 108 6.97 1.77 -14.25
C GLU A 108 8.21 2.12 -13.43
N GLU A 109 9.07 1.13 -13.20
CA GLU A 109 10.30 1.26 -12.40
C GLU A 109 11.49 0.65 -13.15
N PRO A 110 12.50 1.46 -13.51
CA PRO A 110 12.59 2.91 -13.32
C PRO A 110 11.60 3.68 -14.20
N PRO A 111 11.19 4.90 -13.80
CA PRO A 111 10.29 5.71 -14.61
C PRO A 111 10.94 6.12 -15.94
N ASP A 112 10.11 6.32 -16.97
CA ASP A 112 10.58 6.88 -18.24
C ASP A 112 11.31 8.22 -17.98
N PRO A 113 12.55 8.38 -18.46
CA PRO A 113 13.30 9.64 -18.34
C PRO A 113 12.56 10.86 -18.91
N GLN A 114 11.59 10.66 -19.81
CA GLN A 114 10.77 11.71 -20.39
C GLN A 114 9.43 11.90 -19.67
N SER A 115 9.20 11.18 -18.57
CA SER A 115 7.97 11.31 -17.79
C SER A 115 7.78 12.74 -17.30
N ALA A 116 6.60 13.32 -17.52
CA ALA A 116 6.24 14.63 -17.00
C ALA A 116 6.34 14.72 -15.47
N LEU A 117 6.22 13.58 -14.79
CA LEU A 117 6.39 13.48 -13.34
C LEU A 117 7.76 13.99 -12.88
N LEU A 118 8.83 13.69 -13.64
CA LEU A 118 10.19 14.10 -13.32
C LEU A 118 10.42 15.61 -13.45
N GLY A 119 9.56 16.31 -14.19
CA GLY A 119 9.58 17.77 -14.31
C GLY A 119 8.85 18.51 -13.18
N LEU A 120 8.27 17.80 -12.22
CA LEU A 120 7.48 18.38 -11.12
C LEU A 120 8.26 18.41 -9.78
N GLU A 121 9.55 18.73 -9.83
CA GLU A 121 10.48 18.67 -8.69
C GLU A 121 9.99 19.45 -7.45
N ASP A 122 9.29 20.56 -7.65
CA ASP A 122 8.75 21.38 -6.54
C ASP A 122 7.49 20.77 -5.89
N LYS A 123 6.82 19.82 -6.56
CA LYS A 123 5.55 19.24 -6.12
C LYS A 123 5.63 17.75 -5.81
N VAL A 124 6.68 17.06 -6.27
CA VAL A 124 6.80 15.61 -6.15
C VAL A 124 8.10 15.19 -5.48
N LEU A 125 7.97 14.41 -4.42
CA LEU A 125 9.09 13.69 -3.82
C LEU A 125 9.08 12.25 -4.34
N LEU A 126 10.18 11.82 -4.96
CA LEU A 126 10.36 10.45 -5.43
C LEU A 126 11.41 9.71 -4.60
N SER A 127 11.17 8.43 -4.34
CA SER A 127 12.18 7.51 -3.82
C SER A 127 12.17 6.21 -4.63
N PRO A 128 13.32 5.51 -4.74
CA PRO A 128 13.48 4.40 -5.68
C PRO A 128 13.01 3.06 -5.07
N HIS A 129 11.73 2.99 -4.65
CA HIS A 129 11.07 1.82 -4.06
C HIS A 129 11.87 1.19 -2.91
N MET A 130 12.31 2.03 -1.97
CA MET A 130 13.21 1.61 -0.90
C MET A 130 12.81 2.04 0.51
N ILE A 131 11.56 2.43 0.71
CA ILE A 131 11.09 2.89 2.03
C ILE A 131 11.28 1.83 3.13
N THR A 132 11.35 0.56 2.76
CA THR A 132 11.64 -0.56 3.67
C THR A 132 13.11 -0.94 3.69
N ALA A 133 13.94 -0.42 2.80
CA ALA A 133 15.36 -0.72 2.68
C ALA A 133 16.19 0.20 3.56
N ASN A 134 15.96 0.19 4.85
CA ASN A 134 16.77 0.92 5.81
C ASN A 134 17.91 0.03 6.36
N HIS A 135 19.01 0.64 6.71
CA HIS A 135 20.25 0.10 7.27
C HIS A 135 20.21 -1.34 7.80
N GLY A 136 20.40 -2.33 6.89
CA GLY A 136 20.52 -3.74 7.25
C GLY A 136 19.24 -4.45 7.69
N GLY A 137 18.10 -3.75 7.71
CA GLY A 137 16.82 -4.33 8.12
C GLY A 137 16.15 -5.15 7.01
N GLY A 138 16.03 -4.59 5.82
CA GLY A 138 15.42 -5.23 4.66
C GLY A 138 14.20 -6.11 5.00
N LEU A 139 14.21 -7.34 4.51
CA LEU A 139 13.17 -8.34 4.77
C LEU A 139 13.40 -9.17 6.05
N ILE A 140 14.36 -8.81 6.93
CA ILE A 140 14.64 -9.55 8.17
C ILE A 140 13.36 -9.86 8.98
N PRO A 141 12.40 -8.94 9.15
CA PRO A 141 11.16 -9.25 9.86
C PRO A 141 10.31 -10.34 9.21
N ALA A 142 10.50 -10.60 7.91
CA ALA A 142 9.77 -11.63 7.18
C ALA A 142 10.43 -13.02 7.28
N ILE A 143 11.71 -13.11 7.69
CA ILE A 143 12.47 -14.37 7.74
C ILE A 143 11.72 -15.46 8.52
N PRO A 144 11.20 -15.26 9.75
CA PRO A 144 10.51 -16.32 10.47
C PRO A 144 9.27 -16.86 9.75
N TRP A 145 8.59 -16.02 8.99
CA TRP A 145 7.42 -16.42 8.20
C TRP A 145 7.81 -17.24 6.98
N VAL A 146 8.90 -16.85 6.30
CA VAL A 146 9.43 -17.57 5.14
C VAL A 146 9.97 -18.93 5.60
N GLU A 147 10.75 -18.98 6.67
CA GLU A 147 11.26 -20.22 7.24
C GLU A 147 10.12 -21.17 7.61
N ALA A 148 9.09 -20.69 8.33
CA ALA A 148 7.96 -21.51 8.70
C ALA A 148 7.23 -22.08 7.47
N ALA A 149 7.03 -21.28 6.41
CA ALA A 149 6.38 -21.71 5.18
C ALA A 149 7.21 -22.77 4.45
N VAL A 150 8.51 -22.56 4.34
CA VAL A 150 9.44 -23.51 3.69
C VAL A 150 9.51 -24.83 4.48
N TYR A 151 9.64 -24.77 5.81
CA TYR A 151 9.68 -25.97 6.65
C TYR A 151 8.38 -26.78 6.55
N SER A 152 7.20 -26.12 6.60
CA SER A 152 5.93 -26.82 6.43
C SER A 152 5.87 -27.52 5.07
N ALA A 153 6.24 -26.83 3.98
CA ALA A 153 6.23 -27.43 2.65
C ALA A 153 7.20 -28.62 2.54
N LEU A 154 8.41 -28.53 3.09
CA LEU A 154 9.40 -29.63 3.09
C LEU A 154 8.95 -30.83 3.93
N LYS A 155 8.12 -30.65 4.95
CA LYS A 155 7.51 -31.74 5.71
C LYS A 155 6.27 -32.34 5.03
N GLY A 156 5.85 -31.81 3.88
CA GLY A 156 4.61 -32.21 3.23
C GLY A 156 3.36 -31.69 3.94
N GLU A 157 3.50 -30.66 4.76
CA GLU A 157 2.42 -29.95 5.44
C GLU A 157 2.04 -28.70 4.63
N VAL A 158 0.75 -28.38 4.56
CA VAL A 158 0.28 -27.16 3.90
C VAL A 158 0.75 -25.95 4.70
N PRO A 159 1.48 -24.99 4.10
CA PRO A 159 1.85 -23.75 4.78
C PRO A 159 0.63 -22.98 5.23
N LYS A 160 0.76 -22.24 6.36
CA LYS A 160 -0.35 -21.49 6.97
C LYS A 160 -0.98 -20.46 6.03
N TYR A 161 -0.18 -19.87 5.14
CA TYR A 161 -0.63 -18.83 4.21
C TYR A 161 -0.30 -19.28 2.78
N VAL A 162 -1.32 -19.51 1.99
CA VAL A 162 -1.22 -19.89 0.57
C VAL A 162 -2.03 -18.88 -0.23
N VAL A 163 -1.40 -18.22 -1.19
CA VAL A 163 -2.04 -17.17 -1.99
C VAL A 163 -2.97 -17.78 -3.04
N ASN A 164 -2.57 -18.89 -3.65
CA ASN A 164 -3.30 -19.58 -4.71
C ASN A 164 -3.83 -20.92 -4.22
N GLU A 165 -4.86 -20.88 -3.40
CA GLU A 165 -5.43 -22.09 -2.75
C GLU A 165 -5.92 -23.15 -3.74
N ASP A 166 -6.26 -22.77 -4.97
CA ASP A 166 -6.70 -23.68 -6.04
C ASP A 166 -5.67 -24.78 -6.39
N VAL A 167 -4.40 -24.57 -6.07
CA VAL A 167 -3.34 -25.58 -6.30
C VAL A 167 -3.29 -26.62 -5.20
N LEU A 168 -3.88 -26.36 -4.01
CA LEU A 168 -3.76 -27.22 -2.85
C LEU A 168 -4.18 -28.67 -3.09
N PRO A 169 -5.29 -28.99 -3.78
CA PRO A 169 -5.66 -30.38 -4.02
C PRO A 169 -4.55 -31.16 -4.75
N LYS A 170 -3.97 -30.60 -5.81
CA LYS A 170 -2.89 -31.22 -6.58
C LYS A 170 -1.59 -31.28 -5.78
N TRP A 171 -1.33 -30.26 -4.99
CA TRP A 171 -0.14 -30.20 -4.14
C TRP A 171 -0.21 -31.27 -3.05
N ILE A 172 -1.34 -31.43 -2.38
CA ILE A 172 -1.57 -32.42 -1.32
C ILE A 172 -1.46 -33.85 -1.89
N GLU A 173 -2.05 -34.11 -3.05
CA GLU A 173 -1.93 -35.40 -3.73
C GLU A 173 -0.47 -35.77 -4.00
N ARG A 174 0.33 -34.81 -4.43
CA ARG A 174 1.74 -35.04 -4.80
C ARG A 174 2.69 -35.09 -3.63
N PHE A 175 2.53 -34.21 -2.64
CA PHE A 175 3.48 -33.95 -1.57
C PHE A 175 2.90 -34.10 -0.16
N GLY A 176 1.59 -34.14 0.02
CA GLY A 176 0.94 -34.18 1.33
C GLY A 176 1.39 -35.38 2.14
N GLY A 177 1.88 -35.11 3.35
CA GLY A 177 2.41 -36.12 4.26
C GLY A 177 3.76 -36.76 3.83
N LYS A 178 4.37 -36.28 2.75
CA LYS A 178 5.68 -36.78 2.27
C LYS A 178 6.78 -35.83 2.70
N SER A 179 7.47 -36.14 3.77
CA SER A 179 8.62 -35.33 4.22
C SER A 179 9.80 -35.50 3.28
N LEU A 180 10.44 -34.38 2.98
CA LEU A 180 11.73 -34.29 2.27
C LEU A 180 12.88 -33.98 3.23
N LEU A 181 12.60 -33.91 4.53
CA LEU A 181 13.58 -33.71 5.61
C LEU A 181 13.93 -35.02 6.28
#